data_3d0b8cb391d21b5588457e6a8c1bd4dd
#
_entry.id   3d0b8cb391d21b5588457e6a8c1bd4dd
#
_cell.length_a   1.000
_cell.length_b   1.000
_cell.length_c   1.000
_cell.angle_alpha   90.00
_cell.angle_beta   90.00
_cell.angle_gamma   90.00
#
_symmetry.space_group_name_H-M   'P 1'
#
loop_
_entity.id
_entity.type
_entity.pdbx_description
1 polymer ?
#
loop_
_entity_poly.entity_id
_entity_poly.type
_entity_poly.pdbx_seq_one_letter_code
_entity_poly.pdbx_strand_id
1 'polypeptide(L)'
;MEKNKIKTSTGEKIFTVFNYVFFTVLCLIMLYPFWHEIMLSFSSLEASLKGGVFLWPKGFNLDTYKSVFKNPNIYTGFRTTLIVTVIGTALGTLLTAMTAYPLSKSRLRGGKVMMTLVLFTMIFSAGMIPSFLLIQNIGLMDNILALILPGLVSAYNCIIMKSFFLSIPESLEESARIDGATDLRIFFSIILPLSKATIATIALFTAVGYWNDYFSTVLYIRSVDKWALQAVLRNMLTNTQQAMQQAGVNVMAQTNTNAETIKAGTIVVSTVPILIVYPFVQKYFVKGVMIGGVKG
;
A
#
# COMPACT_ATOMS: atom_id res chain seq x y z
N MET A 1 38.72 3.31 -22.54
CA MET A 1 38.67 2.52 -21.30
C MET A 1 38.15 1.12 -21.65
N GLU A 2 39.04 0.17 -21.84
CA GLU A 2 38.69 -1.25 -22.07
C GLU A 2 38.03 -1.81 -20.78
N LYS A 3 36.79 -2.25 -20.91
CA LYS A 3 36.12 -3.01 -19.87
C LYS A 3 36.83 -4.37 -19.75
N ASN A 4 37.69 -4.51 -18.75
CA ASN A 4 38.23 -5.81 -18.34
C ASN A 4 37.06 -6.74 -18.01
N LYS A 5 36.62 -7.56 -18.96
CA LYS A 5 35.65 -8.62 -18.75
C LYS A 5 36.33 -9.71 -17.93
N ILE A 6 36.05 -9.73 -16.64
CA ILE A 6 36.42 -10.84 -15.75
C ILE A 6 35.85 -12.11 -16.40
N LYS A 7 36.73 -13.06 -16.75
CA LYS A 7 36.32 -14.35 -17.33
C LYS A 7 35.55 -15.13 -16.28
N THR A 8 34.24 -15.23 -16.48
CA THR A 8 33.37 -16.04 -15.61
C THR A 8 33.72 -17.51 -15.69
N SER A 9 33.92 -18.17 -14.56
CA SER A 9 34.15 -19.62 -14.45
C SER A 9 32.96 -20.41 -15.03
N THR A 10 33.18 -21.64 -15.48
CA THR A 10 32.12 -22.53 -15.96
C THR A 10 31.06 -22.76 -14.84
N GLY A 11 31.49 -22.87 -13.58
CA GLY A 11 30.59 -22.98 -12.43
C GLY A 11 29.71 -21.75 -12.22
N GLU A 12 30.25 -20.53 -12.40
CA GLU A 12 29.48 -19.29 -12.33
C GLU A 12 28.43 -19.18 -13.44
N LYS A 13 28.76 -19.66 -14.65
CA LYS A 13 27.80 -19.70 -15.77
C LYS A 13 26.64 -20.66 -15.48
N ILE A 14 26.93 -21.86 -14.97
CA ILE A 14 25.91 -22.85 -14.60
C ILE A 14 25.04 -22.27 -13.48
N PHE A 15 25.62 -21.68 -12.44
CA PHE A 15 24.90 -21.06 -11.36
C PHE A 15 24.01 -19.90 -11.84
N THR A 16 24.52 -19.08 -12.75
CA THR A 16 23.76 -17.98 -13.35
C THR A 16 22.55 -18.49 -14.14
N VAL A 17 22.74 -19.51 -14.99
CA VAL A 17 21.63 -20.13 -15.74
C VAL A 17 20.60 -20.75 -14.79
N PHE A 18 21.06 -21.49 -13.77
CA PHE A 18 20.19 -22.05 -12.77
C PHE A 18 19.34 -20.96 -12.07
N ASN A 19 19.96 -19.85 -11.66
CA ASN A 19 19.25 -18.74 -11.03
C ASN A 19 18.21 -18.13 -11.97
N TYR A 20 18.54 -17.89 -13.23
CA TYR A 20 17.56 -17.36 -14.18
C TYR A 20 16.38 -18.32 -14.36
N VAL A 21 16.61 -19.60 -14.54
CA VAL A 21 15.56 -20.59 -14.69
C VAL A 21 14.71 -20.66 -13.41
N PHE A 22 15.35 -20.76 -12.24
CA PHE A 22 14.68 -20.83 -10.94
C PHE A 22 13.78 -19.61 -10.70
N PHE A 23 14.32 -18.40 -10.85
CA PHE A 23 13.54 -17.19 -10.64
C PHE A 23 12.46 -16.99 -11.70
N THR A 24 12.68 -17.40 -12.94
CA THR A 24 11.65 -17.36 -13.98
C THR A 24 10.48 -18.27 -13.63
N VAL A 25 10.75 -19.51 -13.25
CA VAL A 25 9.71 -20.47 -12.83
C VAL A 25 8.98 -19.93 -11.59
N LEU A 26 9.70 -19.42 -10.60
CA LEU A 26 9.12 -18.84 -9.41
C LEU A 26 8.19 -17.65 -9.74
N CYS A 27 8.64 -16.74 -10.62
CA CYS A 27 7.80 -15.63 -11.10
C CYS A 27 6.54 -16.11 -11.81
N LEU A 28 6.63 -17.11 -12.67
CA LEU A 28 5.47 -17.66 -13.37
C LEU A 28 4.46 -18.29 -12.39
N ILE A 29 4.93 -19.03 -11.39
CA ILE A 29 4.07 -19.61 -10.35
C ILE A 29 3.37 -18.51 -9.54
N MET A 30 4.11 -17.44 -9.17
CA MET A 30 3.54 -16.33 -8.39
C MET A 30 2.56 -15.47 -9.21
N LEU A 31 2.78 -15.31 -10.50
CA LEU A 31 1.90 -14.53 -11.38
C LEU A 31 0.66 -15.30 -11.82
N TYR A 32 0.73 -16.64 -11.84
CA TYR A 32 -0.36 -17.48 -12.31
C TYR A 32 -1.71 -17.24 -11.60
N PRO A 33 -1.80 -17.14 -10.25
CA PRO A 33 -3.09 -16.88 -9.60
C PRO A 33 -3.71 -15.54 -10.03
N PHE A 34 -2.92 -14.50 -10.21
CA PHE A 34 -3.42 -13.20 -10.70
C PHE A 34 -3.86 -13.28 -12.16
N TRP A 35 -3.07 -13.96 -12.99
CA TRP A 35 -3.42 -14.22 -14.39
C TRP A 35 -4.73 -15.00 -14.50
N HIS A 36 -4.90 -16.05 -13.70
CA HIS A 36 -6.11 -16.84 -13.64
C HIS A 36 -7.34 -15.99 -13.31
N GLU A 37 -7.28 -15.14 -12.27
CA GLU A 37 -8.37 -14.24 -11.90
C GLU A 37 -8.69 -13.25 -13.03
N ILE A 38 -7.67 -12.70 -13.71
CA ILE A 38 -7.89 -11.83 -14.88
C ILE A 38 -8.62 -12.59 -15.99
N MET A 39 -8.17 -13.78 -16.35
CA MET A 39 -8.81 -14.57 -17.41
C MET A 39 -10.23 -15.00 -17.03
N LEU A 40 -10.44 -15.37 -15.77
CA LEU A 40 -11.75 -15.72 -15.23
C LEU A 40 -12.72 -14.53 -15.26
N SER A 41 -12.26 -13.34 -14.93
CA SER A 41 -13.09 -12.11 -14.94
C SER A 41 -13.64 -11.74 -16.32
N PHE A 42 -12.98 -12.18 -17.38
CA PHE A 42 -13.40 -12.01 -18.79
C PHE A 42 -14.12 -13.22 -19.37
N SER A 43 -14.27 -14.31 -18.60
CA SER A 43 -14.87 -15.55 -19.07
C SER A 43 -16.39 -15.59 -18.87
N SER A 44 -17.08 -16.40 -19.69
CA SER A 44 -18.53 -16.58 -19.57
C SER A 44 -18.91 -17.33 -18.30
N LEU A 45 -20.16 -17.15 -17.86
CA LEU A 45 -20.75 -17.87 -16.73
C LEU A 45 -20.59 -19.40 -16.90
N GLU A 46 -20.91 -19.91 -18.09
CA GLU A 46 -20.84 -21.35 -18.38
C GLU A 46 -19.42 -21.91 -18.23
N ALA A 47 -18.42 -21.16 -18.70
CA ALA A 47 -17.01 -21.55 -18.56
C ALA A 47 -16.55 -21.55 -17.09
N SER A 48 -16.98 -20.56 -16.31
CA SER A 48 -16.68 -20.48 -14.88
C SER A 48 -17.27 -21.64 -14.09
N LEU A 49 -18.52 -22.05 -14.40
CA LEU A 49 -19.17 -23.16 -13.73
C LEU A 49 -18.52 -24.54 -14.04
N LYS A 50 -17.98 -24.70 -15.25
CA LYS A 50 -17.24 -25.91 -15.64
C LYS A 50 -15.87 -26.02 -14.95
N GLY A 51 -15.35 -24.90 -14.43
CA GLY A 51 -14.06 -24.83 -13.78
C GLY A 51 -12.88 -25.10 -14.71
N GLY A 52 -11.68 -25.17 -14.14
CA GLY A 52 -10.44 -25.53 -14.82
C GLY A 52 -9.39 -24.44 -14.80
N VAL A 53 -8.27 -24.70 -15.50
CA VAL A 53 -7.15 -23.75 -15.62
C VAL A 53 -7.45 -22.78 -16.76
N PHE A 54 -7.48 -21.49 -16.44
CA PHE A 54 -7.73 -20.42 -17.40
C PHE A 54 -6.40 -19.73 -17.79
N LEU A 55 -5.81 -20.19 -18.90
CA LEU A 55 -4.70 -19.45 -19.54
C LEU A 55 -5.21 -18.37 -20.49
N TRP A 56 -6.41 -18.54 -21.02
CA TRP A 56 -7.11 -17.62 -21.92
C TRP A 56 -8.59 -17.53 -21.52
N PRO A 57 -9.26 -16.39 -21.74
CA PRO A 57 -10.68 -16.25 -21.42
C PRO A 57 -11.52 -17.18 -22.32
N LYS A 58 -12.44 -17.92 -21.71
CA LYS A 58 -13.38 -18.79 -22.42
C LYS A 58 -14.74 -18.13 -22.54
N GLY A 59 -15.22 -17.88 -23.77
CA GLY A 59 -16.46 -17.16 -24.01
C GLY A 59 -16.34 -15.70 -23.53
N PHE A 60 -15.38 -14.96 -24.11
CA PHE A 60 -15.07 -13.58 -23.71
C PHE A 60 -16.31 -12.70 -23.60
N ASN A 61 -16.51 -12.08 -22.44
CA ASN A 61 -17.54 -11.08 -22.20
C ASN A 61 -17.10 -10.05 -21.14
N LEU A 62 -17.87 -8.97 -21.02
CA LEU A 62 -17.66 -7.89 -20.06
C LEU A 62 -18.78 -7.78 -19.02
N ASP A 63 -19.65 -8.80 -18.92
CA ASP A 63 -20.83 -8.73 -18.07
C ASP A 63 -20.47 -8.68 -16.58
N THR A 64 -19.36 -9.31 -16.21
CA THR A 64 -18.77 -9.20 -14.87
C THR A 64 -18.47 -7.74 -14.52
N TYR A 65 -17.78 -7.02 -15.39
CA TYR A 65 -17.45 -5.61 -15.16
C TYR A 65 -18.66 -4.71 -15.19
N LYS A 66 -19.64 -4.95 -16.08
CA LYS A 66 -20.92 -4.25 -16.07
C LYS A 66 -21.64 -4.42 -14.73
N SER A 67 -21.61 -5.63 -14.17
CA SER A 67 -22.22 -5.95 -12.88
C SER A 67 -21.50 -5.27 -11.73
N VAL A 68 -20.16 -5.29 -11.72
CA VAL A 68 -19.34 -4.60 -10.72
C VAL A 68 -19.59 -3.10 -10.75
N PHE A 69 -19.51 -2.47 -11.93
CA PHE A 69 -19.69 -1.03 -12.09
C PHE A 69 -21.15 -0.54 -12.02
N LYS A 70 -22.14 -1.42 -12.03
CA LYS A 70 -23.53 -1.06 -11.69
C LYS A 70 -23.72 -0.65 -10.25
N ASN A 71 -22.83 -1.09 -9.35
CA ASN A 71 -22.92 -0.72 -7.94
C ASN A 71 -22.44 0.71 -7.74
N PRO A 72 -23.32 1.66 -7.34
CA PRO A 72 -22.94 3.06 -7.16
C PRO A 72 -21.87 3.25 -6.07
N ASN A 73 -21.82 2.34 -5.10
CA ASN A 73 -20.85 2.38 -4.00
C ASN A 73 -19.39 2.15 -4.49
N ILE A 74 -19.18 1.60 -5.68
CA ILE A 74 -17.84 1.53 -6.30
C ILE A 74 -17.27 2.94 -6.53
N TYR A 75 -18.08 3.84 -7.06
CA TYR A 75 -17.64 5.21 -7.36
C TYR A 75 -17.43 6.03 -6.10
N THR A 76 -18.36 5.95 -5.14
CA THR A 76 -18.21 6.63 -3.84
C THR A 76 -17.02 6.06 -3.07
N GLY A 77 -16.85 4.75 -3.07
CA GLY A 77 -15.74 4.07 -2.41
C GLY A 77 -14.38 4.42 -3.05
N PHE A 78 -14.30 4.49 -4.37
CA PHE A 78 -13.10 4.96 -5.06
C PHE A 78 -12.74 6.40 -4.68
N ARG A 79 -13.75 7.31 -4.68
CA ARG A 79 -13.57 8.70 -4.26
C ARG A 79 -13.07 8.78 -2.81
N THR A 80 -13.71 8.07 -1.88
CA THR A 80 -13.31 8.05 -0.46
C THR A 80 -11.88 7.54 -0.32
N THR A 81 -11.55 6.41 -0.95
CA THR A 81 -10.18 5.85 -0.92
C THR A 81 -9.16 6.83 -1.47
N LEU A 82 -9.47 7.50 -2.59
CA LEU A 82 -8.55 8.49 -3.18
C LEU A 82 -8.29 9.65 -2.21
N ILE A 83 -9.36 10.21 -1.61
CA ILE A 83 -9.25 11.30 -0.63
C ILE A 83 -8.41 10.86 0.57
N VAL A 84 -8.74 9.71 1.18
CA VAL A 84 -8.04 9.17 2.35
C VAL A 84 -6.57 8.89 2.02
N THR A 85 -6.30 8.27 0.88
CA THR A 85 -4.93 7.93 0.46
C THR A 85 -4.11 9.19 0.19
N VAL A 86 -4.62 10.16 -0.56
CA VAL A 86 -3.86 11.36 -0.92
C VAL A 86 -3.62 12.23 0.31
N ILE A 87 -4.68 12.55 1.06
CA ILE A 87 -4.57 13.42 2.25
C ILE A 87 -3.78 12.71 3.35
N GLY A 88 -4.10 11.44 3.64
CA GLY A 88 -3.41 10.66 4.66
C GLY A 88 -1.93 10.47 4.35
N THR A 89 -1.58 10.22 3.08
CA THR A 89 -0.17 10.10 2.67
C THR A 89 0.57 11.42 2.78
N ALA A 90 0.01 12.51 2.28
CA ALA A 90 0.66 13.82 2.34
C ALA A 90 0.90 14.27 3.78
N LEU A 91 -0.14 14.24 4.62
CA LEU A 91 -0.05 14.62 6.02
C LEU A 91 0.82 13.65 6.82
N GLY A 92 0.61 12.33 6.64
CA GLY A 92 1.34 11.30 7.37
C GLY A 92 2.84 11.32 7.07
N THR A 93 3.22 11.48 5.80
CA THR A 93 4.64 11.59 5.41
C THR A 93 5.27 12.87 5.96
N LEU A 94 4.57 14.00 5.88
CA LEU A 94 5.06 15.28 6.42
C LEU A 94 5.24 15.20 7.94
N LEU A 95 4.22 14.74 8.67
CA LEU A 95 4.29 14.61 10.13
C LEU A 95 5.34 13.60 10.57
N THR A 96 5.50 12.49 9.85
CA THR A 96 6.59 11.53 10.09
C THR A 96 7.95 12.18 9.92
N ALA A 97 8.14 12.98 8.87
CA ALA A 97 9.40 13.73 8.67
C ALA A 97 9.64 14.76 9.76
N MET A 98 8.60 15.53 10.14
CA MET A 98 8.68 16.52 11.21
C MET A 98 8.95 15.89 12.58
N THR A 99 8.51 14.66 12.82
CA THR A 99 8.80 13.92 14.05
C THR A 99 10.21 13.30 14.00
N ALA A 100 10.61 12.73 12.89
CA ALA A 100 11.88 12.04 12.74
C ALA A 100 13.09 12.98 12.73
N TYR A 101 12.94 14.21 12.20
CA TYR A 101 14.04 15.17 12.07
C TYR A 101 14.61 15.59 13.43
N PRO A 102 13.83 16.12 14.38
CA PRO A 102 14.38 16.46 15.70
C PRO A 102 14.91 15.24 16.43
N LEU A 103 14.28 14.07 16.30
CA LEU A 103 14.74 12.81 16.91
C LEU A 103 16.07 12.31 16.32
N SER A 104 16.49 12.80 15.16
CA SER A 104 17.80 12.50 14.58
C SER A 104 18.92 13.39 15.15
N LYS A 105 18.60 14.44 15.92
CA LYS A 105 19.60 15.38 16.42
C LYS A 105 20.10 15.01 17.81
N SER A 106 21.42 14.89 17.95
CA SER A 106 22.10 14.62 19.21
C SER A 106 21.83 15.68 20.29
N ARG A 107 21.62 16.93 19.87
CA ARG A 107 21.33 18.09 20.75
C ARG A 107 19.92 18.09 21.35
N LEU A 108 19.00 17.20 20.89
CA LEU A 108 17.62 17.18 21.41
C LEU A 108 17.61 16.65 22.85
N ARG A 109 17.30 17.53 23.80
CA ARG A 109 17.13 17.17 25.20
C ARG A 109 15.93 16.21 25.34
N GLY A 110 16.13 15.05 25.96
CA GLY A 110 15.06 14.03 26.09
C GLY A 110 14.82 13.17 24.83
N GLY A 111 15.61 13.34 23.76
CA GLY A 111 15.46 12.61 22.51
C GLY A 111 15.48 11.08 22.67
N LYS A 112 16.29 10.56 23.62
CA LYS A 112 16.31 9.13 23.96
C LYS A 112 14.98 8.65 24.53
N VAL A 113 14.39 9.41 25.46
CA VAL A 113 13.08 9.08 26.06
C VAL A 113 11.98 9.13 25.00
N MET A 114 11.95 10.20 24.20
CA MET A 114 10.96 10.31 23.11
C MET A 114 11.10 9.14 22.11
N MET A 115 12.31 8.75 21.76
CA MET A 115 12.54 7.62 20.87
C MET A 115 12.10 6.28 21.52
N THR A 116 12.31 6.11 22.81
CA THR A 116 11.81 4.94 23.55
C THR A 116 10.29 4.89 23.55
N LEU A 117 9.60 6.05 23.70
CA LEU A 117 8.14 6.11 23.59
C LEU A 117 7.67 5.74 22.19
N VAL A 118 8.33 6.21 21.14
CA VAL A 118 8.02 5.82 19.75
C VAL A 118 8.17 4.31 19.56
N LEU A 119 9.27 3.73 20.05
CA LEU A 119 9.50 2.27 20.02
C LEU A 119 8.45 1.50 20.83
N PHE A 120 8.06 2.05 21.99
CA PHE A 120 7.02 1.44 22.83
C PHE A 120 5.70 1.33 22.07
N THR A 121 5.28 2.37 21.35
CA THR A 121 4.04 2.32 20.54
C THR A 121 4.10 1.32 19.38
N MET A 122 5.28 0.93 18.94
CA MET A 122 5.46 -0.10 17.92
C MET A 122 5.19 -1.52 18.47
N ILE A 123 5.57 -1.75 19.75
CA ILE A 123 5.47 -3.06 20.39
C ILE A 123 4.12 -3.21 21.11
N PHE A 124 3.64 -2.16 21.75
CA PHE A 124 2.43 -2.15 22.55
C PHE A 124 1.31 -1.40 21.83
N SER A 125 0.29 -2.15 21.38
CA SER A 125 -0.93 -1.58 20.82
C SER A 125 -2.03 -1.59 21.88
N ALA A 126 -2.80 -0.52 21.95
CA ALA A 126 -3.98 -0.45 22.84
C ALA A 126 -5.05 -1.50 22.47
N GLY A 127 -5.01 -2.01 21.25
CA GLY A 127 -6.00 -2.94 20.73
C GLY A 127 -7.23 -2.26 20.10
N MET A 128 -8.09 -3.08 19.53
CA MET A 128 -9.24 -2.60 18.74
C MET A 128 -10.27 -1.88 19.60
N ILE A 129 -10.65 -2.44 20.76
CA ILE A 129 -11.73 -1.89 21.61
C ILE A 129 -11.38 -0.51 22.17
N PRO A 130 -10.21 -0.28 22.80
CA PRO A 130 -9.82 1.05 23.25
C PRO A 130 -9.72 2.06 22.09
N SER A 131 -9.22 1.65 20.94
CA SER A 131 -9.13 2.54 19.76
C SER A 131 -10.52 2.94 19.26
N PHE A 132 -11.46 2.00 19.21
CA PHE A 132 -12.86 2.27 18.85
C PHE A 132 -13.52 3.25 19.82
N LEU A 133 -13.38 3.01 21.13
CA LEU A 133 -13.93 3.89 22.16
C LEU A 133 -13.34 5.30 22.10
N LEU A 134 -12.04 5.42 21.82
CA LEU A 134 -11.40 6.72 21.63
C LEU A 134 -12.03 7.48 20.46
N ILE A 135 -12.13 6.86 19.27
CA ILE A 135 -12.75 7.48 18.10
C ILE A 135 -14.19 7.87 18.35
N GLN A 136 -14.94 7.02 19.07
CA GLN A 136 -16.32 7.31 19.46
C GLN A 136 -16.41 8.50 20.41
N ASN A 137 -15.58 8.55 21.45
CA ASN A 137 -15.61 9.60 22.48
C ASN A 137 -15.21 10.97 21.93
N ILE A 138 -14.29 11.03 20.95
CA ILE A 138 -13.91 12.30 20.29
C ILE A 138 -14.87 12.69 19.15
N GLY A 139 -15.98 11.94 18.96
CA GLY A 139 -17.03 12.28 17.99
C GLY A 139 -16.66 12.08 16.53
N LEU A 140 -15.65 11.25 16.22
CA LEU A 140 -15.19 11.00 14.85
C LEU A 140 -15.87 9.79 14.19
N MET A 141 -16.85 9.14 14.82
CA MET A 141 -17.60 8.07 14.19
C MET A 141 -18.34 8.59 12.95
N ASP A 142 -18.35 7.75 11.90
CA ASP A 142 -18.97 8.06 10.59
C ASP A 142 -18.36 9.29 9.89
N ASN A 143 -17.10 9.59 10.16
CA ASN A 143 -16.34 10.67 9.56
C ASN A 143 -15.08 10.16 8.86
N ILE A 144 -14.78 10.64 7.65
CA ILE A 144 -13.57 10.26 6.88
C ILE A 144 -12.27 10.53 7.66
N LEU A 145 -12.27 11.50 8.57
CA LEU A 145 -11.09 11.77 9.41
C LEU A 145 -10.75 10.59 10.33
N ALA A 146 -11.73 9.75 10.71
CA ALA A 146 -11.45 8.52 11.47
C ALA A 146 -10.62 7.50 10.68
N LEU A 147 -10.62 7.58 9.34
CA LEU A 147 -9.78 6.73 8.47
C LEU A 147 -8.36 7.29 8.31
N ILE A 148 -8.16 8.59 8.56
CA ILE A 148 -6.89 9.28 8.31
C ILE A 148 -6.09 9.42 9.60
N LEU A 149 -6.70 9.98 10.66
CA LEU A 149 -5.98 10.43 11.85
C LEU A 149 -5.25 9.34 12.62
N PRO A 150 -5.83 8.14 12.85
CA PRO A 150 -5.15 7.09 13.61
C PRO A 150 -3.88 6.55 12.95
N GLY A 151 -3.79 6.62 11.61
CA GLY A 151 -2.68 6.12 10.81
C GLY A 151 -1.63 7.14 10.41
N LEU A 152 -1.74 8.41 10.85
CA LEU A 152 -0.89 9.51 10.35
C LEU A 152 0.59 9.30 10.62
N VAL A 153 0.98 8.84 11.80
CA VAL A 153 2.39 8.63 12.16
C VAL A 153 2.62 7.18 12.53
N SER A 154 3.43 6.50 11.71
CA SER A 154 3.89 5.15 11.99
C SER A 154 5.25 5.19 12.66
N ALA A 155 5.40 4.51 13.80
CA ALA A 155 6.68 4.37 14.50
C ALA A 155 7.75 3.76 13.58
N TYR A 156 7.40 2.75 12.80
CA TYR A 156 8.29 2.12 11.83
C TYR A 156 8.81 3.10 10.79
N ASN A 157 7.91 3.87 10.16
CA ASN A 157 8.26 4.88 9.18
C ASN A 157 9.13 6.01 9.80
N CYS A 158 8.85 6.39 11.05
CA CYS A 158 9.62 7.37 11.79
C CYS A 158 11.07 6.90 12.02
N ILE A 159 11.27 5.63 12.39
CA ILE A 159 12.60 5.03 12.59
C ILE A 159 13.39 5.01 11.28
N ILE A 160 12.79 4.59 10.18
CA ILE A 160 13.45 4.58 8.86
C ILE A 160 13.87 6.00 8.47
N MET A 161 12.96 6.96 8.59
CA MET A 161 13.22 8.35 8.21
C MET A 161 14.30 8.98 9.10
N LYS A 162 14.24 8.73 10.42
CA LYS A 162 15.28 9.14 11.37
C LYS A 162 16.66 8.58 10.99
N SER A 163 16.72 7.28 10.67
CA SER A 163 17.99 6.64 10.29
C SER A 163 18.61 7.26 9.04
N PHE A 164 17.75 7.65 8.09
CA PHE A 164 18.22 8.39 6.91
C PHE A 164 18.71 9.80 7.28
N PHE A 165 17.98 10.55 8.09
CA PHE A 165 18.41 11.89 8.52
C PHE A 165 19.72 11.88 9.28
N LEU A 166 20.02 10.80 10.03
CA LEU A 166 21.33 10.59 10.66
C LEU A 166 22.48 10.41 9.66
N SER A 167 22.20 9.99 8.43
CA SER A 167 23.23 9.82 7.39
C SER A 167 23.58 11.12 6.66
N ILE A 168 22.82 12.18 6.87
CA ILE A 168 23.09 13.51 6.28
C ILE A 168 24.20 14.17 7.09
N PRO A 169 25.29 14.69 6.45
CA PRO A 169 26.39 15.35 7.14
C PRO A 169 25.90 16.58 7.94
N GLU A 170 26.26 16.66 9.22
CA GLU A 170 25.89 17.80 10.08
C GLU A 170 26.47 19.14 9.59
N SER A 171 27.61 19.12 8.89
CA SER A 171 28.25 20.32 8.32
C SER A 171 27.32 21.12 7.40
N LEU A 172 26.38 20.50 6.72
CA LEU A 172 25.38 21.18 5.88
C LEU A 172 24.42 22.04 6.72
N GLU A 173 24.04 21.55 7.89
CA GLU A 173 23.16 22.28 8.80
C GLU A 173 23.92 23.39 9.55
N GLU A 174 25.18 23.10 9.93
CA GLU A 174 26.05 24.09 10.61
C GLU A 174 26.32 25.28 9.70
N SER A 175 26.68 25.03 8.43
CA SER A 175 26.88 26.13 7.46
C SER A 175 25.62 26.97 7.31
N ALA A 176 24.44 26.33 7.17
CA ALA A 176 23.18 27.06 7.05
C ALA A 176 22.83 27.89 8.30
N ARG A 177 23.22 27.39 9.50
CA ARG A 177 23.04 28.18 10.74
C ARG A 177 23.96 29.39 10.82
N ILE A 178 25.21 29.29 10.34
CA ILE A 178 26.12 30.40 10.24
C ILE A 178 25.52 31.46 9.31
N ASP A 179 24.84 31.06 8.23
CA ASP A 179 24.11 31.95 7.32
C ASP A 179 22.78 32.46 7.89
N GLY A 180 22.47 32.20 9.18
CA GLY A 180 21.28 32.69 9.87
C GLY A 180 19.99 31.91 9.59
N ALA A 181 20.08 30.71 9.01
CA ALA A 181 18.87 29.88 8.77
C ALA A 181 18.33 29.31 10.08
N THR A 182 17.00 29.42 10.27
CA THR A 182 16.28 28.77 11.37
C THR A 182 16.15 27.24 11.13
N ASP A 183 15.91 26.46 12.18
CA ASP A 183 15.74 24.99 12.07
C ASP A 183 14.62 24.61 11.11
N LEU A 184 13.51 25.35 11.05
CA LEU A 184 12.43 25.13 10.09
C LEU A 184 12.90 25.39 8.65
N ARG A 185 13.67 26.44 8.42
CA ARG A 185 14.21 26.73 7.09
C ARG A 185 15.20 25.65 6.66
N ILE A 186 16.07 25.19 7.56
CA ILE A 186 16.99 24.07 7.30
C ILE A 186 16.19 22.81 6.94
N PHE A 187 15.16 22.49 7.71
CA PHE A 187 14.33 21.32 7.46
C PHE A 187 13.67 21.35 6.08
N PHE A 188 12.96 22.43 5.74
CA PHE A 188 12.22 22.51 4.47
C PHE A 188 13.12 22.74 3.25
N SER A 189 14.20 23.54 3.39
CA SER A 189 15.03 23.95 2.25
C SER A 189 16.24 23.04 2.00
N ILE A 190 16.71 22.29 3.00
CA ILE A 190 17.92 21.46 2.88
C ILE A 190 17.56 19.98 3.11
N ILE A 191 17.02 19.63 4.27
CA ILE A 191 16.84 18.26 4.69
C ILE A 191 15.78 17.53 3.83
N LEU A 192 14.60 18.10 3.65
CA LEU A 192 13.55 17.49 2.84
C LEU A 192 13.97 17.29 1.37
N PRO A 193 14.58 18.28 0.69
CA PRO A 193 15.08 18.10 -0.67
C PRO A 193 16.16 17.02 -0.81
N LEU A 194 17.09 16.92 0.15
CA LEU A 194 18.11 15.87 0.17
C LEU A 194 17.52 14.46 0.42
N SER A 195 16.38 14.42 1.08
CA SER A 195 15.71 13.17 1.50
C SER A 195 14.62 12.67 0.54
N LYS A 196 14.52 13.23 -0.67
CA LYS A 196 13.44 12.92 -1.64
C LYS A 196 13.21 11.43 -1.86
N ALA A 197 14.27 10.61 -1.93
CA ALA A 197 14.16 9.18 -2.14
C ALA A 197 13.49 8.48 -0.94
N THR A 198 13.92 8.80 0.27
CA THR A 198 13.34 8.23 1.51
C THR A 198 11.91 8.72 1.73
N ILE A 199 11.64 10.00 1.48
CA ILE A 199 10.29 10.58 1.55
C ILE A 199 9.36 9.84 0.58
N ALA A 200 9.78 9.62 -0.66
CA ALA A 200 9.00 8.88 -1.65
C ALA A 200 8.74 7.42 -1.22
N THR A 201 9.71 6.77 -0.59
CA THR A 201 9.56 5.41 -0.05
C THR A 201 8.54 5.37 1.09
N ILE A 202 8.63 6.29 2.05
CA ILE A 202 7.69 6.39 3.16
C ILE A 202 6.28 6.76 2.66
N ALA A 203 6.19 7.71 1.72
CA ALA A 203 4.92 8.06 1.08
C ALA A 203 4.27 6.86 0.40
N LEU A 204 5.07 6.02 -0.27
CA LEU A 204 4.55 4.77 -0.87
C LEU A 204 3.99 3.82 0.20
N PHE A 205 4.76 3.54 1.26
CA PHE A 205 4.29 2.64 2.33
C PHE A 205 2.99 3.15 2.95
N THR A 206 2.92 4.44 3.20
CA THR A 206 1.73 5.09 3.76
C THR A 206 0.55 5.03 2.78
N ALA A 207 0.78 5.33 1.49
CA ALA A 207 -0.25 5.29 0.45
C ALA A 207 -0.82 3.87 0.26
N VAL A 208 0.04 2.85 0.20
CA VAL A 208 -0.38 1.45 0.08
C VAL A 208 -1.16 1.02 1.31
N GLY A 209 -0.75 1.47 2.51
CA GLY A 209 -1.48 1.21 3.75
C GLY A 209 -2.92 1.75 3.69
N TYR A 210 -3.10 3.02 3.36
CA TYR A 210 -4.42 3.64 3.23
C TYR A 210 -5.25 3.03 2.09
N TRP A 211 -4.64 2.74 0.94
CA TRP A 211 -5.35 2.15 -0.19
C TRP A 211 -5.94 0.79 0.13
N ASN A 212 -5.23 -0.03 0.91
CA ASN A 212 -5.65 -1.39 1.25
C ASN A 212 -6.47 -1.48 2.53
N ASP A 213 -6.66 -0.38 3.26
CA ASP A 213 -7.40 -0.40 4.53
C ASP A 213 -8.91 -0.52 4.30
N TYR A 214 -9.43 -1.70 4.61
CA TYR A 214 -10.87 -1.94 4.70
C TYR A 214 -11.36 -1.96 6.15
N PHE A 215 -10.45 -2.34 7.08
CA PHE A 215 -10.85 -2.64 8.44
C PHE A 215 -11.29 -1.40 9.22
N SER A 216 -10.54 -0.30 9.11
CA SER A 216 -10.92 0.98 9.72
C SER A 216 -12.26 1.48 9.20
N THR A 217 -12.55 1.27 7.89
CA THR A 217 -13.85 1.62 7.32
C THR A 217 -14.97 0.84 7.98
N VAL A 218 -14.84 -0.49 8.10
CA VAL A 218 -15.87 -1.34 8.73
C VAL A 218 -16.05 -0.99 10.21
N LEU A 219 -14.97 -0.58 10.87
CA LEU A 219 -14.99 -0.27 12.31
C LEU A 219 -15.59 1.10 12.61
N TYR A 220 -15.27 2.13 11.82
CA TYR A 220 -15.60 3.52 12.17
C TYR A 220 -16.68 4.15 11.30
N ILE A 221 -16.97 3.62 10.10
CA ILE A 221 -17.89 4.22 9.15
C ILE A 221 -19.19 3.42 9.07
N ARG A 222 -20.32 4.09 9.40
CA ARG A 222 -21.66 3.49 9.35
C ARG A 222 -22.34 3.69 8.00
N SER A 223 -22.15 4.87 7.40
CA SER A 223 -22.78 5.27 6.14
C SER A 223 -22.04 4.65 4.94
N VAL A 224 -22.72 3.81 4.16
CA VAL A 224 -22.12 3.04 3.07
C VAL A 224 -21.55 3.94 1.95
N ASP A 225 -22.12 5.12 1.74
CA ASP A 225 -21.66 6.13 0.79
C ASP A 225 -20.27 6.72 1.11
N LYS A 226 -19.83 6.57 2.38
CA LYS A 226 -18.49 6.98 2.86
C LYS A 226 -17.49 5.83 2.94
N TRP A 227 -17.89 4.63 2.60
CA TRP A 227 -17.01 3.46 2.68
C TRP A 227 -15.81 3.60 1.72
N ALA A 228 -14.65 3.13 2.14
CA ALA A 228 -13.50 2.98 1.26
C ALA A 228 -13.72 1.81 0.28
N LEU A 229 -13.09 1.87 -0.87
CA LEU A 229 -13.25 0.90 -1.97
C LEU A 229 -13.04 -0.55 -1.50
N GLN A 230 -11.99 -0.81 -0.72
CA GLN A 230 -11.69 -2.16 -0.24
C GLN A 230 -12.81 -2.74 0.65
N ALA A 231 -13.47 -1.90 1.45
CA ALA A 231 -14.61 -2.32 2.25
C ALA A 231 -15.84 -2.62 1.38
N VAL A 232 -16.10 -1.79 0.37
CA VAL A 232 -17.17 -2.02 -0.61
C VAL A 232 -16.95 -3.34 -1.35
N LEU A 233 -15.73 -3.56 -1.88
CA LEU A 233 -15.39 -4.76 -2.62
C LEU A 233 -15.49 -6.02 -1.75
N ARG A 234 -15.01 -5.96 -0.51
CA ARG A 234 -15.13 -7.06 0.44
C ARG A 234 -16.59 -7.38 0.78
N ASN A 235 -17.41 -6.34 0.98
CA ASN A 235 -18.84 -6.53 1.23
C ASN A 235 -19.55 -7.18 0.02
N MET A 236 -19.22 -6.76 -1.19
CA MET A 236 -19.73 -7.41 -2.41
C MET A 236 -19.39 -8.90 -2.44
N LEU A 237 -18.15 -9.27 -2.11
CA LEU A 237 -17.70 -10.66 -2.06
C LEU A 237 -18.49 -11.47 -1.01
N THR A 238 -18.63 -10.91 0.20
CA THR A 238 -19.34 -11.58 1.30
C THR A 238 -20.83 -11.77 0.99
N ASN A 239 -21.49 -10.73 0.47
CA ASN A 239 -22.91 -10.80 0.12
C ASN A 239 -23.18 -11.79 -1.02
N THR A 240 -22.28 -11.84 -2.01
CA THR A 240 -22.39 -12.79 -3.12
C THR A 240 -22.24 -14.25 -2.63
N GLN A 241 -21.31 -14.51 -1.71
CA GLN A 241 -21.14 -15.84 -1.10
C GLN A 241 -22.37 -16.26 -0.25
N GLN A 242 -22.92 -15.34 0.53
CA GLN A 242 -24.12 -15.59 1.33
C GLN A 242 -25.35 -15.85 0.45
N ALA A 243 -25.55 -15.08 -0.60
CA ALA A 243 -26.63 -15.28 -1.56
C ALA A 243 -26.55 -16.66 -2.23
N MET A 244 -25.36 -17.14 -2.56
CA MET A 244 -25.17 -18.49 -3.10
C MET A 244 -25.50 -19.61 -2.10
N GLN A 245 -25.11 -19.44 -0.84
CA GLN A 245 -25.40 -20.41 0.22
C GLN A 245 -26.89 -20.51 0.53
N GLN A 246 -27.63 -19.39 0.46
CA GLN A 246 -29.05 -19.31 0.79
C GLN A 246 -29.98 -19.71 -0.37
N ALA A 247 -29.59 -19.44 -1.60
CA ALA A 247 -30.50 -19.52 -2.76
C ALA A 247 -30.49 -20.87 -3.49
N GLY A 248 -29.56 -21.76 -3.17
CA GLY A 248 -29.38 -22.96 -3.97
C GLY A 248 -29.14 -22.66 -5.46
N VAL A 249 -29.19 -23.67 -6.31
CA VAL A 249 -28.84 -23.58 -7.75
C VAL A 249 -29.74 -22.63 -8.58
N ASN A 250 -30.90 -22.20 -8.05
CA ASN A 250 -31.94 -21.52 -8.84
C ASN A 250 -31.73 -20.00 -9.09
N VAL A 251 -30.84 -19.29 -8.37
CA VAL A 251 -30.58 -17.85 -8.60
C VAL A 251 -29.58 -17.60 -9.72
N MET A 252 -28.82 -18.62 -10.12
CA MET A 252 -27.84 -18.52 -11.22
C MET A 252 -28.46 -18.29 -12.60
N ALA A 253 -29.75 -18.57 -12.77
CA ALA A 253 -30.42 -18.52 -14.07
C ALA A 253 -30.80 -17.09 -14.52
N GLN A 254 -30.72 -16.08 -13.66
CA GLN A 254 -31.16 -14.72 -13.99
C GLN A 254 -30.04 -13.72 -14.26
N THR A 255 -28.78 -14.07 -14.01
CA THR A 255 -27.63 -13.19 -14.26
C THR A 255 -26.56 -13.94 -15.06
N ASN A 256 -25.98 -13.30 -16.08
CA ASN A 256 -24.88 -13.85 -16.87
C ASN A 256 -23.54 -13.91 -16.09
N THR A 257 -23.60 -13.80 -14.77
CA THR A 257 -22.42 -13.76 -13.89
C THR A 257 -22.66 -14.62 -12.65
N ASN A 258 -21.62 -15.22 -12.11
CA ASN A 258 -21.64 -15.93 -10.82
C ASN A 258 -20.70 -15.25 -9.80
N ALA A 259 -20.71 -15.74 -8.55
CA ALA A 259 -19.88 -15.19 -7.50
C ALA A 259 -18.39 -15.28 -7.81
N GLU A 260 -17.94 -16.30 -8.50
CA GLU A 260 -16.53 -16.47 -8.85
C GLU A 260 -16.08 -15.43 -9.87
N THR A 261 -16.86 -15.18 -10.92
CA THR A 261 -16.54 -14.13 -11.91
C THR A 261 -16.64 -12.74 -11.30
N ILE A 262 -17.64 -12.46 -10.45
CA ILE A 262 -17.75 -11.18 -9.72
C ILE A 262 -16.56 -11.01 -8.78
N LYS A 263 -16.15 -12.05 -8.05
CA LYS A 263 -14.94 -12.04 -7.22
C LYS A 263 -13.72 -11.71 -8.06
N ALA A 264 -13.54 -12.40 -9.18
CA ALA A 264 -12.41 -12.19 -10.08
C ALA A 264 -12.38 -10.75 -10.63
N GLY A 265 -13.50 -10.25 -11.14
CA GLY A 265 -13.61 -8.85 -11.59
C GLY A 265 -13.35 -7.82 -10.49
N THR A 266 -13.80 -8.10 -9.28
CA THR A 266 -13.58 -7.27 -8.09
C THR A 266 -12.09 -7.20 -7.73
N ILE A 267 -11.38 -8.33 -7.75
CA ILE A 267 -9.94 -8.40 -7.53
C ILE A 267 -9.19 -7.57 -8.58
N VAL A 268 -9.55 -7.70 -9.85
CA VAL A 268 -8.92 -6.92 -10.93
C VAL A 268 -9.17 -5.43 -10.73
N VAL A 269 -10.41 -4.99 -10.47
CA VAL A 269 -10.75 -3.57 -10.25
C VAL A 269 -10.00 -2.98 -9.06
N SER A 270 -9.80 -3.75 -7.98
CA SER A 270 -9.05 -3.29 -6.80
C SER A 270 -7.55 -3.18 -7.04
N THR A 271 -6.99 -4.05 -7.88
CA THR A 271 -5.54 -4.19 -8.07
C THR A 271 -5.00 -3.25 -9.16
N VAL A 272 -5.77 -3.02 -10.22
CA VAL A 272 -5.36 -2.18 -11.37
C VAL A 272 -4.84 -0.80 -10.98
N PRO A 273 -5.49 -0.02 -10.09
CA PRO A 273 -4.98 1.30 -9.70
C PRO A 273 -3.59 1.25 -9.06
N ILE A 274 -3.33 0.22 -8.23
CA ILE A 274 -2.01 0.01 -7.60
C ILE A 274 -0.96 -0.31 -8.67
N LEU A 275 -1.29 -1.21 -9.60
CA LEU A 275 -0.40 -1.59 -10.69
C LEU A 275 -0.04 -0.41 -11.60
N ILE A 276 -0.97 0.53 -11.83
CA ILE A 276 -0.71 1.74 -12.61
C ILE A 276 0.25 2.67 -11.88
N VAL A 277 0.10 2.83 -10.57
CA VAL A 277 0.95 3.73 -9.76
C VAL A 277 2.35 3.15 -9.52
N TYR A 278 2.47 1.82 -9.42
CA TYR A 278 3.71 1.13 -9.05
C TYR A 278 4.94 1.52 -9.90
N PRO A 279 4.92 1.57 -11.25
CA PRO A 279 6.09 1.94 -12.06
C PRO A 279 6.61 3.35 -11.78
N PHE A 280 5.71 4.28 -11.44
CA PHE A 280 6.10 5.66 -11.11
C PHE A 280 6.86 5.75 -9.79
N VAL A 281 6.56 4.86 -8.86
CA VAL A 281 7.17 4.86 -7.52
C VAL A 281 8.42 3.97 -7.47
N GLN A 282 8.45 2.86 -8.23
CA GLN A 282 9.57 1.91 -8.29
C GLN A 282 10.92 2.59 -8.57
N LYS A 283 10.96 3.60 -9.44
CA LYS A 283 12.19 4.35 -9.76
C LYS A 283 12.83 5.06 -8.55
N TYR A 284 12.02 5.43 -7.56
CA TYR A 284 12.51 6.06 -6.33
C TYR A 284 12.95 5.01 -5.30
N PHE A 285 12.26 3.86 -5.28
CA PHE A 285 12.56 2.76 -4.37
C PHE A 285 13.94 2.14 -4.62
N VAL A 286 14.27 1.85 -5.88
CA VAL A 286 15.57 1.26 -6.26
C VAL A 286 16.74 2.16 -5.83
N LYS A 287 16.57 3.49 -5.86
CA LYS A 287 17.60 4.44 -5.41
C LYS A 287 17.68 4.58 -3.89
N GLY A 288 16.56 4.46 -3.18
CA GLY A 288 16.49 4.66 -1.72
C GLY A 288 17.00 3.47 -0.91
N VAL A 289 16.68 2.25 -1.33
CA VAL A 289 17.09 1.02 -0.63
C VAL A 289 18.59 0.75 -0.77
N MET A 290 19.19 1.10 -1.93
CA MET A 290 20.63 0.92 -2.17
C MET A 290 21.51 1.78 -1.26
N ILE A 291 21.03 2.95 -0.81
CA ILE A 291 21.81 3.86 0.06
C ILE A 291 21.85 3.36 1.52
N GLY A 292 20.81 2.63 1.95
CA GLY A 292 20.77 2.02 3.30
C GLY A 292 21.50 0.69 3.45
N GLY A 293 21.75 -0.01 2.34
CA GLY A 293 22.33 -1.36 2.33
C GLY A 293 23.86 -1.41 2.14
N VAL A 294 24.50 -0.29 1.79
CA VAL A 294 25.97 -0.24 1.60
C VAL A 294 26.61 0.47 2.78
N LYS A 295 26.60 -0.18 3.93
CA LYS A 295 27.52 0.04 5.05
C LYS A 295 28.00 -1.35 5.48
N GLY A 296 28.95 -1.87 4.73
CA GLY A 296 29.80 -2.96 5.08
C GLY A 296 31.20 -2.60 4.62
#